data_cb64ec17637e651389aeb13d0d350578
#
_entry.id   cb64ec17637e651389aeb13d0d350578
#
_cell.length_a   1.000
_cell.length_b   1.000
_cell.length_c   1.000
_cell.angle_alpha   90.00
_cell.angle_beta   90.00
_cell.angle_gamma   90.00
#
_symmetry.space_group_name_H-M   'P 1'
#
loop_
_entity.id
_entity.type
_entity.pdbx_description
1 polymer ?
#
loop_
_entity_poly.entity_id
_entity_poly.type
_entity_poly.pdbx_seq_one_letter_code
_entity_poly.pdbx_strand_id
1 'polypeptide(L)'
;MNKLTKSIIILAGAIALTGCGQIHPTGYQKIPGVKQEIKEKSKSLYEKAKDKVNDFKNEHSASSNSNNDVESDYDEAKFPNMYQVLGEAEIDESKFSTTYSYSYDDLDRTTTAYGLINYKAVMDSKGWRAEFEPNSEPSGWWKLDSNGKIVMKGKKRVSNNEEVKVKLPTGKIYSGYFYNRSHLIADSLGGRSYKYNVVTGTRQQNVGNNGDGGMQYIEKKVKDYVEQTKNNVYYSVEPYYEGNELVPRYVIVNAKSDDGVINEKVKVFNNASGYEINYSDGSFTKK
;
A
#
# COMPACT_ATOMS: atom_id res chain seq x y z
N MET A 1 5.32 14.70 -27.31
CA MET A 1 5.00 13.26 -27.43
C MET A 1 5.00 12.70 -26.01
N ASN A 2 3.84 12.22 -25.56
CA ASN A 2 3.66 11.71 -24.21
C ASN A 2 4.55 10.46 -23.96
N LYS A 3 5.06 10.27 -22.73
CA LYS A 3 5.88 9.12 -22.33
C LYS A 3 5.22 7.76 -22.67
N LEU A 4 3.89 7.70 -22.65
CA LEU A 4 3.09 6.52 -23.07
C LEU A 4 3.34 6.13 -24.55
N THR A 5 3.48 7.12 -25.43
CA THR A 5 3.73 6.88 -26.86
C THR A 5 5.12 6.27 -27.11
N LYS A 6 6.12 6.63 -26.27
CA LYS A 6 7.46 6.05 -26.37
C LYS A 6 7.52 4.59 -25.91
N SER A 7 6.81 4.23 -24.83
CA SER A 7 6.76 2.85 -24.34
C SER A 7 6.06 1.88 -25.30
N ILE A 8 5.02 2.35 -25.99
CA ILE A 8 4.30 1.55 -27.00
C ILE A 8 5.15 1.31 -28.25
N ILE A 9 5.99 2.29 -28.64
CA ILE A 9 6.89 2.14 -29.79
C ILE A 9 7.98 1.09 -29.50
N ILE A 10 8.48 1.00 -28.28
CA ILE A 10 9.47 -0.01 -27.87
C ILE A 10 8.87 -1.43 -27.87
N LEU A 11 7.61 -1.59 -27.46
CA LEU A 11 6.93 -2.88 -27.45
C LEU A 11 6.62 -3.37 -28.89
N ALA A 12 6.28 -2.47 -29.82
CA ALA A 12 6.07 -2.80 -31.23
C ALA A 12 7.37 -3.24 -31.93
N GLY A 13 8.52 -2.72 -31.52
CA GLY A 13 9.84 -3.13 -32.01
C GLY A 13 10.26 -4.54 -31.55
N ALA A 14 9.86 -4.97 -30.34
CA ALA A 14 10.20 -6.29 -29.81
C ALA A 14 9.41 -7.44 -30.46
N ILE A 15 8.19 -7.18 -30.95
CA ILE A 15 7.36 -8.21 -31.61
C ILE A 15 7.85 -8.52 -33.05
N ALA A 16 8.58 -7.60 -33.68
CA ALA A 16 9.13 -7.79 -35.01
C ALA A 16 10.39 -8.70 -35.05
N LEU A 17 10.97 -9.06 -33.88
CA LEU A 17 12.24 -9.81 -33.79
C LEU A 17 12.07 -11.32 -33.48
N THR A 18 10.84 -11.83 -33.33
CA THR A 18 10.61 -13.25 -33.02
C THR A 18 10.21 -14.13 -34.23
N GLY A 19 10.31 -13.60 -35.44
CA GLY A 19 10.18 -14.39 -36.68
C GLY A 19 11.53 -14.93 -37.13
N CYS A 20 11.88 -16.14 -36.72
CA CYS A 20 13.10 -16.82 -37.12
C CYS A 20 13.13 -17.15 -38.63
N GLY A 21 13.97 -16.46 -39.38
CA GLY A 21 14.37 -16.82 -40.74
C GLY A 21 15.80 -16.32 -40.98
N GLN A 22 16.69 -17.19 -41.39
CA GLN A 22 18.10 -16.86 -41.67
C GLN A 22 18.19 -15.69 -42.66
N ILE A 23 18.87 -14.62 -42.27
CA ILE A 23 19.08 -13.42 -43.09
C ILE A 23 20.42 -13.60 -43.85
N HIS A 24 20.34 -13.78 -45.17
CA HIS A 24 21.44 -13.49 -46.06
C HIS A 24 21.48 -11.97 -46.37
N PRO A 25 22.65 -11.33 -46.42
CA PRO A 25 22.76 -9.87 -46.56
C PRO A 25 22.73 -9.45 -48.03
N THR A 26 21.54 -9.37 -48.63
CA THR A 26 21.38 -8.65 -49.91
C THR A 26 19.94 -8.17 -50.06
N GLY A 27 19.77 -6.83 -50.03
CA GLY A 27 18.61 -6.15 -50.62
C GLY A 27 17.41 -5.95 -49.70
N TYR A 28 17.24 -4.73 -49.17
CA TYR A 28 15.99 -4.25 -48.58
C TYR A 28 14.91 -4.19 -49.66
N GLN A 29 14.08 -5.20 -49.79
CA GLN A 29 12.80 -5.07 -50.46
C GLN A 29 11.77 -4.42 -49.52
N LYS A 30 11.28 -3.25 -49.86
CA LYS A 30 10.12 -2.63 -49.22
C LYS A 30 8.90 -3.52 -49.42
N ILE A 31 8.46 -4.22 -48.38
CA ILE A 31 7.21 -4.97 -48.41
C ILE A 31 6.06 -3.95 -48.27
N PRO A 32 5.21 -3.74 -49.28
CA PRO A 32 4.06 -2.85 -49.20
C PRO A 32 3.07 -3.42 -48.19
N GLY A 33 2.62 -2.60 -47.23
CA GLY A 33 1.62 -2.97 -46.23
C GLY A 33 2.13 -3.07 -44.78
N VAL A 34 3.41 -3.42 -44.53
CA VAL A 34 3.96 -3.63 -43.17
C VAL A 34 3.87 -2.37 -42.33
N LYS A 35 4.09 -1.17 -42.90
CA LYS A 35 3.94 0.11 -42.17
C LYS A 35 2.49 0.35 -41.72
N GLN A 36 1.52 -0.05 -42.49
CA GLN A 36 0.10 0.15 -42.19
C GLN A 36 -0.36 -0.85 -41.12
N GLU A 37 0.06 -2.10 -41.21
CA GLU A 37 -0.23 -3.14 -40.23
C GLU A 37 0.40 -2.85 -38.86
N ILE A 38 1.64 -2.34 -38.85
CA ILE A 38 2.30 -1.90 -37.59
C ILE A 38 1.57 -0.69 -37.00
N LYS A 39 1.10 0.25 -37.83
CA LYS A 39 0.36 1.42 -37.39
C LYS A 39 -1.02 1.04 -36.81
N GLU A 40 -1.71 0.09 -37.44
CA GLU A 40 -3.00 -0.40 -36.95
C GLU A 40 -2.86 -1.22 -35.66
N LYS A 41 -1.87 -2.13 -35.58
CA LYS A 41 -1.57 -2.87 -34.35
C LYS A 41 -1.13 -1.95 -33.19
N SER A 42 -0.32 -0.92 -33.47
CA SER A 42 0.07 0.05 -32.46
C SER A 42 -1.11 0.89 -31.98
N LYS A 43 -2.03 1.26 -32.87
CA LYS A 43 -3.26 1.98 -32.52
C LYS A 43 -4.19 1.09 -31.67
N SER A 44 -4.37 -0.19 -32.05
CA SER A 44 -5.16 -1.15 -31.28
C SER A 44 -4.58 -1.39 -29.87
N LEU A 45 -3.26 -1.49 -29.73
CA LEU A 45 -2.58 -1.62 -28.43
C LEU A 45 -2.72 -0.35 -27.57
N TYR A 46 -2.67 0.82 -28.21
CA TYR A 46 -2.90 2.10 -27.53
C TYR A 46 -4.32 2.21 -26.97
N GLU A 47 -5.34 1.89 -27.80
CA GLU A 47 -6.74 1.93 -27.34
C GLU A 47 -6.99 0.89 -26.23
N LYS A 48 -6.48 -0.35 -26.36
CA LYS A 48 -6.57 -1.35 -25.27
C LYS A 48 -5.89 -0.92 -23.96
N ALA A 49 -4.76 -0.20 -24.05
CA ALA A 49 -4.10 0.36 -22.86
C ALA A 49 -4.93 1.49 -22.25
N LYS A 50 -5.55 2.33 -23.09
CA LYS A 50 -6.45 3.41 -22.66
C LYS A 50 -7.72 2.86 -22.02
N ASP A 51 -8.31 1.82 -22.60
CA ASP A 51 -9.48 1.14 -22.04
C ASP A 51 -9.15 0.56 -20.66
N LYS A 52 -8.03 -0.15 -20.50
CA LYS A 52 -7.58 -0.65 -19.20
C LYS A 52 -7.38 0.45 -18.15
N VAL A 53 -6.85 1.61 -18.55
CA VAL A 53 -6.72 2.77 -17.64
C VAL A 53 -8.10 3.31 -17.26
N ASN A 54 -9.04 3.35 -18.19
CA ASN A 54 -10.42 3.78 -17.91
C ASN A 54 -11.17 2.76 -17.06
N ASP A 55 -11.01 1.46 -17.32
CA ASP A 55 -11.56 0.38 -16.51
C ASP A 55 -11.03 0.46 -15.09
N PHE A 56 -9.71 0.65 -14.94
CA PHE A 56 -9.07 0.84 -13.64
C PHE A 56 -9.64 2.05 -12.88
N LYS A 57 -9.84 3.19 -13.58
CA LYS A 57 -10.49 4.37 -13.00
C LYS A 57 -11.93 4.08 -12.54
N ASN A 58 -12.70 3.36 -13.36
CA ASN A 58 -14.10 3.04 -13.05
C ASN A 58 -14.24 2.05 -11.90
N GLU A 59 -13.39 1.01 -11.87
CA GLU A 59 -13.40 0.00 -10.80
C GLU A 59 -12.96 0.58 -9.43
N HIS A 60 -12.12 1.64 -9.44
CA HIS A 60 -11.51 2.20 -8.22
C HIS A 60 -11.98 3.63 -7.93
N SER A 61 -13.02 4.12 -8.61
CA SER A 61 -13.63 5.41 -8.29
C SER A 61 -14.37 5.32 -6.96
N ALA A 62 -13.66 5.57 -5.86
CA ALA A 62 -14.30 5.79 -4.57
C ALA A 62 -15.10 7.10 -4.63
N SER A 63 -16.36 7.06 -4.17
CA SER A 63 -17.19 8.23 -4.02
C SER A 63 -16.50 9.25 -3.12
N SER A 64 -15.96 10.31 -3.70
CA SER A 64 -15.35 11.41 -2.96
C SER A 64 -16.45 12.28 -2.34
N ASN A 65 -16.82 12.01 -1.10
CA ASN A 65 -17.49 13.01 -0.28
C ASN A 65 -16.42 13.96 0.26
N SER A 66 -16.28 15.11 -0.39
CA SER A 66 -15.38 16.18 0.01
C SER A 66 -15.99 16.97 1.18
N ASN A 67 -15.73 16.52 2.41
CA ASN A 67 -15.76 17.38 3.59
C ASN A 67 -14.38 17.30 4.24
N ASN A 68 -13.64 18.41 4.22
CA ASN A 68 -12.26 18.55 4.66
C ASN A 68 -12.04 18.48 6.17
N ASP A 69 -12.98 17.96 6.94
CA ASP A 69 -12.78 17.74 8.36
C ASP A 69 -12.15 16.36 8.56
N VAL A 70 -10.89 16.35 8.94
CA VAL A 70 -10.18 15.13 9.37
C VAL A 70 -10.82 14.69 10.69
N GLU A 71 -11.86 13.86 10.62
CA GLU A 71 -12.53 13.34 11.81
C GLU A 71 -11.49 12.50 12.60
N SER A 72 -11.22 12.91 13.86
CA SER A 72 -10.21 12.26 14.69
C SER A 72 -10.66 10.91 15.21
N ASP A 73 -11.98 10.71 15.35
CA ASP A 73 -12.55 9.52 15.96
C ASP A 73 -13.12 8.56 14.89
N TYR A 74 -12.88 7.26 15.09
CA TYR A 74 -13.44 6.21 14.26
C TYR A 74 -14.93 6.00 14.56
N ASP A 75 -15.74 6.02 13.52
CA ASP A 75 -17.16 5.65 13.54
C ASP A 75 -17.37 4.44 12.61
N GLU A 76 -17.66 3.27 13.20
CA GLU A 76 -17.84 2.02 12.45
C GLU A 76 -19.00 2.08 11.45
N ALA A 77 -20.06 2.86 11.75
CA ALA A 77 -21.19 3.00 10.84
C ALA A 77 -20.86 3.84 9.61
N LYS A 78 -19.96 4.82 9.74
CA LYS A 78 -19.48 5.65 8.63
C LYS A 78 -18.33 4.99 7.86
N PHE A 79 -17.43 4.32 8.57
CA PHE A 79 -16.19 3.75 8.00
C PHE A 79 -16.05 2.24 8.26
N PRO A 80 -17.05 1.43 7.84
CA PRO A 80 -17.07 -0.01 8.15
C PRO A 80 -15.85 -0.77 7.60
N ASN A 81 -15.17 -0.21 6.58
CA ASN A 81 -14.00 -0.82 5.94
C ASN A 81 -12.67 -0.25 6.47
N MET A 82 -12.67 0.45 7.62
CA MET A 82 -11.49 0.99 8.29
C MET A 82 -10.70 2.05 7.50
N TYR A 83 -11.27 2.68 6.47
CA TYR A 83 -10.62 3.77 5.77
C TYR A 83 -11.59 4.86 5.33
N GLN A 84 -11.02 6.04 5.06
CA GLN A 84 -11.68 7.20 4.46
C GLN A 84 -10.78 7.80 3.39
N VAL A 85 -11.30 8.05 2.21
CA VAL A 85 -10.61 8.85 1.18
C VAL A 85 -10.80 10.32 1.50
N LEU A 86 -9.70 11.06 1.70
CA LEU A 86 -9.70 12.47 2.08
C LEU A 86 -9.62 13.43 0.88
N GLY A 87 -9.32 12.92 -0.31
CA GLY A 87 -9.14 13.69 -1.53
C GLY A 87 -7.84 13.37 -2.24
N GLU A 88 -7.24 14.36 -2.89
CA GLU A 88 -6.00 14.21 -3.64
C GLU A 88 -4.77 14.05 -2.73
N ALA A 89 -3.77 13.33 -3.21
CA ALA A 89 -2.52 13.11 -2.52
C ALA A 89 -1.72 14.42 -2.38
N GLU A 90 -1.14 14.62 -1.20
CA GLU A 90 -0.22 15.71 -0.88
C GLU A 90 1.23 15.20 -0.97
N ILE A 91 1.84 15.27 -2.14
CA ILE A 91 3.17 14.70 -2.42
C ILE A 91 4.08 15.75 -3.07
N ASP A 92 5.27 15.93 -2.46
CA ASP A 92 6.40 16.58 -3.07
C ASP A 92 7.28 15.54 -3.76
N GLU A 93 7.10 15.36 -5.06
CA GLU A 93 7.75 14.32 -5.86
C GLU A 93 9.29 14.37 -5.80
N SER A 94 9.88 15.54 -5.51
CA SER A 94 11.33 15.74 -5.46
C SER A 94 12.02 14.94 -4.34
N LYS A 95 11.27 14.53 -3.31
CA LYS A 95 11.77 13.78 -2.14
C LYS A 95 11.84 12.28 -2.37
N PHE A 96 11.26 11.77 -3.46
CA PHE A 96 11.08 10.33 -3.65
C PHE A 96 12.17 9.71 -4.53
N SER A 97 12.59 8.52 -4.13
CA SER A 97 13.51 7.67 -4.89
C SER A 97 13.06 6.20 -4.83
N THR A 98 13.71 5.34 -5.58
CA THR A 98 13.47 3.88 -5.54
C THR A 98 14.04 3.22 -4.27
N THR A 99 14.85 3.93 -3.49
CA THR A 99 15.25 3.51 -2.14
C THR A 99 14.24 4.05 -1.17
N TYR A 100 13.59 3.16 -0.42
CA TYR A 100 12.57 3.55 0.55
C TYR A 100 13.21 4.13 1.80
N SER A 101 12.60 5.19 2.33
CA SER A 101 13.02 5.90 3.52
C SER A 101 12.04 5.62 4.66
N TYR A 102 12.61 5.47 5.86
CA TYR A 102 11.86 5.21 7.08
C TYR A 102 12.39 6.11 8.19
N SER A 103 11.50 6.74 8.94
CA SER A 103 11.84 7.66 10.03
C SER A 103 11.19 7.21 11.34
N TYR A 104 11.78 7.60 12.44
CA TYR A 104 11.29 7.36 13.80
C TYR A 104 11.61 8.54 14.71
N ASP A 105 10.93 8.61 15.85
CA ASP A 105 11.10 9.66 16.85
C ASP A 105 11.79 9.16 18.12
N ASP A 106 11.95 10.07 19.10
CA ASP A 106 12.60 9.79 20.38
C ASP A 106 11.85 8.77 21.28
N LEU A 107 10.57 8.52 21.00
CA LEU A 107 9.78 7.45 21.62
C LEU A 107 9.89 6.12 20.88
N ASP A 108 10.82 6.04 19.91
CA ASP A 108 11.05 4.83 19.09
C ASP A 108 9.82 4.40 18.28
N ARG A 109 8.96 5.40 17.90
CA ARG A 109 7.78 5.21 17.07
C ARG A 109 8.13 5.51 15.62
N THR A 110 7.59 4.70 14.70
CA THR A 110 7.68 5.02 13.27
C THR A 110 6.90 6.29 12.98
N THR A 111 7.51 7.28 12.31
CA THR A 111 6.87 8.56 11.98
C THR A 111 6.51 8.68 10.52
N THR A 112 7.36 8.19 9.62
CA THR A 112 7.12 8.27 8.17
C THR A 112 7.78 7.12 7.45
N ALA A 113 7.09 6.58 6.45
CA ALA A 113 7.66 5.68 5.46
C ALA A 113 7.28 6.18 4.06
N TYR A 114 8.25 6.32 3.16
CA TYR A 114 7.96 6.76 1.79
C TYR A 114 8.96 6.21 0.77
N GLY A 115 8.51 6.14 -0.50
CA GLY A 115 9.33 5.71 -1.61
C GLY A 115 8.59 5.73 -2.94
N LEU A 116 9.33 5.56 -4.02
CA LEU A 116 8.80 5.44 -5.37
C LEU A 116 8.56 3.96 -5.68
N ILE A 117 7.29 3.56 -5.62
CA ILE A 117 6.88 2.20 -5.98
C ILE A 117 6.97 2.04 -7.49
N ASN A 118 7.74 1.06 -7.95
CA ASN A 118 7.92 0.77 -9.36
C ASN A 118 7.63 -0.69 -9.69
N TYR A 119 7.53 -1.01 -10.99
CA TYR A 119 7.23 -2.36 -11.46
C TYR A 119 8.22 -3.42 -10.96
N LYS A 120 9.52 -3.07 -10.88
CA LYS A 120 10.55 -3.99 -10.40
C LYS A 120 10.32 -4.36 -8.93
N ALA A 121 10.07 -3.38 -8.06
CA ALA A 121 9.82 -3.62 -6.63
C ALA A 121 8.61 -4.53 -6.41
N VAL A 122 7.51 -4.30 -7.15
CA VAL A 122 6.30 -5.13 -7.09
C VAL A 122 6.56 -6.55 -7.60
N MET A 123 7.32 -6.71 -8.69
CA MET A 123 7.62 -8.03 -9.26
C MET A 123 8.61 -8.84 -8.40
N ASP A 124 9.62 -8.20 -7.84
CA ASP A 124 10.61 -8.86 -6.97
C ASP A 124 9.96 -9.39 -5.68
N SER A 125 8.90 -8.73 -5.19
CA SER A 125 8.14 -9.16 -4.00
C SER A 125 7.11 -10.26 -4.29
N LYS A 126 6.85 -10.57 -5.57
CA LYS A 126 5.78 -11.50 -5.95
C LYS A 126 6.09 -12.94 -5.56
N GLY A 127 5.20 -13.54 -4.77
CA GLY A 127 5.33 -14.92 -4.33
C GLY A 127 6.36 -15.15 -3.22
N TRP A 128 6.97 -14.07 -2.72
CA TRP A 128 7.93 -14.11 -1.62
C TRP A 128 7.48 -13.15 -0.51
N ARG A 129 7.60 -13.59 0.74
CA ARG A 129 7.32 -12.75 1.90
C ARG A 129 8.59 -12.68 2.75
N ALA A 130 9.08 -11.46 2.97
CA ALA A 130 10.22 -11.25 3.83
C ALA A 130 9.92 -11.67 5.27
N GLU A 131 10.83 -12.41 5.87
CA GLU A 131 10.81 -12.61 7.31
C GLU A 131 11.12 -11.30 8.03
N PHE A 132 10.51 -11.11 9.19
CA PHE A 132 10.79 -9.95 10.01
C PHE A 132 12.19 -10.04 10.61
N GLU A 133 12.93 -8.94 10.54
CA GLU A 133 14.21 -8.81 11.22
C GLU A 133 14.02 -9.02 12.74
N PRO A 134 15.01 -9.57 13.45
CA PRO A 134 14.96 -9.68 14.92
C PRO A 134 14.70 -8.32 15.58
N ASN A 135 13.90 -8.30 16.62
CA ASN A 135 13.49 -7.08 17.35
C ASN A 135 12.78 -6.03 16.47
N SER A 136 12.00 -6.48 15.49
CA SER A 136 11.21 -5.61 14.61
C SER A 136 9.79 -5.35 15.13
N GLU A 137 9.53 -5.59 16.40
CA GLU A 137 8.27 -5.22 17.02
C GLU A 137 8.17 -3.70 17.17
N PRO A 138 7.07 -3.09 16.71
CA PRO A 138 6.86 -1.66 16.80
C PRO A 138 6.55 -1.18 18.23
N SER A 139 6.52 0.12 18.44
CA SER A 139 6.07 0.73 19.70
C SER A 139 4.66 0.25 20.08
N GLY A 140 4.37 0.15 21.40
CA GLY A 140 3.08 -0.36 21.92
C GLY A 140 2.84 -1.86 21.74
N TRP A 141 3.81 -2.63 21.20
CA TRP A 141 3.69 -4.08 21.05
C TRP A 141 3.83 -4.85 22.35
N TRP A 142 4.73 -4.39 23.22
CA TRP A 142 5.03 -5.06 24.47
C TRP A 142 4.21 -4.49 25.62
N LYS A 143 3.74 -5.37 26.51
CA LYS A 143 3.02 -4.98 27.73
C LYS A 143 3.96 -4.24 28.67
N LEU A 144 3.50 -3.10 29.20
CA LEU A 144 4.23 -2.28 30.15
C LEU A 144 3.66 -2.45 31.57
N ASP A 145 4.53 -2.39 32.57
CA ASP A 145 4.14 -2.28 33.97
C ASP A 145 3.82 -0.81 34.35
N SER A 146 3.42 -0.57 35.60
CA SER A 146 3.10 0.77 36.12
C SER A 146 4.26 1.77 36.06
N ASN A 147 5.49 1.30 35.85
CA ASN A 147 6.70 2.13 35.75
C ASN A 147 7.15 2.30 34.29
N GLY A 148 6.34 1.85 33.30
CA GLY A 148 6.63 1.91 31.89
C GLY A 148 7.68 0.89 31.42
N LYS A 149 8.00 -0.14 32.22
CA LYS A 149 8.96 -1.19 31.84
C LYS A 149 8.24 -2.37 31.19
N ILE A 150 8.91 -3.00 30.22
CA ILE A 150 8.38 -4.20 29.56
C ILE A 150 8.18 -5.33 30.56
N VAL A 151 6.98 -5.86 30.64
CA VAL A 151 6.64 -7.01 31.49
C VAL A 151 7.34 -8.26 30.98
N MET A 152 7.97 -9.00 31.87
CA MET A 152 8.68 -10.24 31.58
C MET A 152 8.00 -11.44 32.24
N LYS A 153 7.93 -12.57 31.50
CA LYS A 153 7.58 -13.88 32.03
C LYS A 153 8.79 -14.81 31.88
N GLY A 154 9.58 -14.93 32.93
CA GLY A 154 10.92 -15.51 32.86
C GLY A 154 11.83 -14.68 31.95
N LYS A 155 12.40 -15.27 30.90
CA LYS A 155 13.27 -14.57 29.94
C LYS A 155 12.50 -14.01 28.73
N LYS A 156 11.17 -14.19 28.65
CA LYS A 156 10.36 -13.77 27.51
C LYS A 156 9.63 -12.46 27.81
N ARG A 157 9.64 -11.52 26.85
CA ARG A 157 8.80 -10.32 26.87
C ARG A 157 7.33 -10.73 26.72
N VAL A 158 6.42 -10.06 27.43
CA VAL A 158 4.97 -10.28 27.29
C VAL A 158 4.42 -9.29 26.28
N SER A 159 3.75 -9.81 25.26
CA SER A 159 3.12 -9.00 24.21
C SER A 159 1.71 -8.54 24.63
N ASN A 160 1.30 -7.36 24.15
CA ASN A 160 -0.12 -6.96 24.13
C ASN A 160 -0.94 -7.75 23.10
N ASN A 161 -0.28 -8.43 22.15
CA ASN A 161 -0.94 -9.14 21.07
C ASN A 161 -1.47 -10.49 21.53
N GLU A 162 -2.77 -10.58 21.74
CA GLU A 162 -3.48 -11.77 22.20
C GLU A 162 -4.45 -12.26 21.12
N GLU A 163 -4.84 -13.54 21.18
CA GLU A 163 -5.89 -14.08 20.31
C GLU A 163 -7.27 -13.61 20.73
N VAL A 164 -8.05 -13.16 19.76
CA VAL A 164 -9.39 -12.61 19.97
C VAL A 164 -10.39 -13.17 18.96
N LYS A 165 -11.68 -12.96 19.26
CA LYS A 165 -12.78 -13.13 18.31
C LYS A 165 -13.44 -11.79 18.06
N VAL A 166 -13.32 -11.26 16.84
CA VAL A 166 -13.90 -10.00 16.40
C VAL A 166 -15.06 -10.28 15.46
N LYS A 167 -16.26 -9.75 15.80
CA LYS A 167 -17.40 -9.74 14.87
C LYS A 167 -17.22 -8.56 13.92
N LEU A 168 -16.92 -8.86 12.67
CA LEU A 168 -16.71 -7.85 11.64
C LEU A 168 -18.05 -7.21 11.22
N PRO A 169 -18.05 -5.96 10.67
CA PRO A 169 -19.25 -5.30 10.12
C PRO A 169 -19.98 -6.15 9.07
N THR A 170 -19.29 -7.02 8.36
CA THR A 170 -19.87 -7.99 7.40
C THR A 170 -20.67 -9.13 8.08
N GLY A 171 -20.71 -9.18 9.41
CA GLY A 171 -21.31 -10.27 10.18
C GLY A 171 -20.41 -11.50 10.35
N LYS A 172 -19.29 -11.60 9.63
CA LYS A 172 -18.29 -12.67 9.79
C LYS A 172 -17.54 -12.54 11.12
N ILE A 173 -17.06 -13.66 11.65
CA ILE A 173 -16.21 -13.67 12.85
C ILE A 173 -14.78 -13.92 12.41
N TYR A 174 -13.89 -12.97 12.74
CA TYR A 174 -12.46 -13.19 12.69
C TYR A 174 -12.01 -13.84 14.01
N SER A 175 -11.17 -14.86 13.94
CA SER A 175 -10.52 -15.49 15.09
C SER A 175 -9.02 -15.55 14.85
N GLY A 176 -8.23 -14.92 15.72
CA GLY A 176 -6.78 -14.83 15.58
C GLY A 176 -6.21 -13.68 16.41
N TYR A 177 -4.96 -13.33 16.17
CA TYR A 177 -4.28 -12.26 16.90
C TYR A 177 -4.90 -10.88 16.66
N PHE A 178 -5.01 -10.08 17.73
CA PHE A 178 -5.61 -8.75 17.70
C PHE A 178 -4.78 -7.76 16.88
N TYR A 179 -3.46 -7.76 17.10
CA TYR A 179 -2.53 -6.89 16.37
C TYR A 179 -1.77 -7.64 15.28
N ASN A 180 -1.39 -6.90 14.28
CA ASN A 180 -0.41 -7.25 13.28
C ASN A 180 0.78 -6.29 13.39
N ARG A 181 1.98 -6.71 13.01
CA ARG A 181 3.03 -5.79 12.60
C ARG A 181 2.59 -5.23 11.24
N SER A 182 1.77 -4.17 11.29
CA SER A 182 1.13 -3.61 10.10
C SER A 182 2.14 -2.78 9.31
N HIS A 183 2.45 -3.22 8.10
CA HIS A 183 3.38 -2.50 7.24
C HIS A 183 2.82 -1.12 6.85
N LEU A 184 3.70 -0.12 6.76
CA LEU A 184 3.40 1.19 6.18
C LEU A 184 3.58 1.13 4.65
N ILE A 185 4.71 0.65 4.17
CA ILE A 185 4.88 0.23 2.77
C ILE A 185 4.80 -1.29 2.74
N ALA A 186 3.76 -1.81 2.10
CA ALA A 186 3.49 -3.25 2.07
C ALA A 186 4.65 -4.06 1.49
N ASP A 187 4.81 -5.28 2.00
CA ASP A 187 5.72 -6.27 1.45
C ASP A 187 5.50 -6.47 -0.06
N SER A 188 4.22 -6.53 -0.49
CA SER A 188 3.84 -6.64 -1.90
C SER A 188 4.16 -5.42 -2.77
N LEU A 189 4.55 -4.30 -2.17
CA LEU A 189 5.05 -3.08 -2.82
C LEU A 189 6.57 -2.95 -2.69
N GLY A 190 7.27 -3.98 -2.19
CA GLY A 190 8.70 -4.00 -1.96
C GLY A 190 9.14 -3.41 -0.62
N GLY A 191 8.21 -3.17 0.31
CA GLY A 191 8.51 -2.70 1.66
C GLY A 191 9.27 -3.76 2.47
N ARG A 192 10.19 -3.33 3.34
CA ARG A 192 10.97 -4.23 4.20
C ARG A 192 10.18 -4.66 5.43
N SER A 193 10.34 -5.90 5.87
CA SER A 193 9.83 -6.43 7.15
C SER A 193 10.74 -6.00 8.32
N TYR A 194 10.76 -4.72 8.59
CA TYR A 194 11.70 -4.00 9.41
C TYR A 194 10.95 -3.08 10.39
N LYS A 195 11.52 -2.83 11.60
CA LYS A 195 10.86 -2.13 12.71
C LYS A 195 10.22 -0.81 12.31
N TYR A 196 10.96 0.03 11.59
CA TYR A 196 10.47 1.36 11.21
C TYR A 196 9.69 1.41 9.88
N ASN A 197 9.29 0.23 9.38
CA ASN A 197 8.27 0.10 8.33
C ASN A 197 6.98 -0.52 8.85
N VAL A 198 6.82 -0.68 10.16
CA VAL A 198 5.61 -1.26 10.75
C VAL A 198 5.13 -0.46 11.94
N VAL A 199 3.84 -0.59 12.23
CA VAL A 199 3.19 -0.09 13.43
C VAL A 199 2.42 -1.21 14.11
N THR A 200 2.13 -1.04 15.41
CA THR A 200 1.17 -1.90 16.12
C THR A 200 -0.22 -1.57 15.59
N GLY A 201 -0.62 -2.29 14.55
CA GLY A 201 -1.90 -2.11 13.86
C GLY A 201 -2.86 -3.24 14.17
N THR A 202 -4.14 -2.94 14.35
CA THR A 202 -5.16 -3.99 14.50
C THR A 202 -5.24 -4.84 13.24
N ARG A 203 -5.79 -6.04 13.36
CA ARG A 203 -6.07 -6.86 12.19
C ARG A 203 -6.96 -6.13 11.18
N GLN A 204 -7.97 -5.36 11.67
CA GLN A 204 -8.86 -4.61 10.79
C GLN A 204 -8.17 -3.40 10.16
N GLN A 205 -7.29 -2.69 10.87
CA GLN A 205 -6.46 -1.64 10.27
C GLN A 205 -5.61 -2.19 9.13
N ASN A 206 -5.00 -3.36 9.32
CA ASN A 206 -4.11 -3.95 8.32
C ASN A 206 -4.87 -4.47 7.09
N VAL A 207 -6.00 -5.19 7.27
CA VAL A 207 -6.68 -5.92 6.18
C VAL A 207 -8.18 -5.66 6.09
N GLY A 208 -8.69 -4.66 6.78
CA GLY A 208 -10.12 -4.34 6.78
C GLY A 208 -10.99 -5.50 7.24
N ASN A 209 -12.07 -5.73 6.53
CA ASN A 209 -13.01 -6.81 6.78
C ASN A 209 -12.52 -8.16 6.21
N ASN A 210 -11.30 -8.56 6.63
CA ASN A 210 -10.64 -9.81 6.22
C ASN A 210 -10.27 -9.86 4.73
N GLY A 211 -9.60 -8.81 4.27
CA GLY A 211 -9.08 -8.66 2.92
C GLY A 211 -9.78 -7.61 2.07
N ASP A 212 -10.72 -6.88 2.69
CA ASP A 212 -11.40 -5.75 2.07
C ASP A 212 -11.37 -4.54 3.01
N GLY A 213 -10.62 -3.52 2.63
CA GLY A 213 -10.42 -2.30 3.41
C GLY A 213 -9.09 -2.26 4.19
N GLY A 214 -9.01 -1.40 5.19
CA GLY A 214 -7.78 -1.12 5.92
C GLY A 214 -6.66 -0.65 4.98
N MET A 215 -5.41 -0.97 5.34
CA MET A 215 -4.26 -0.68 4.49
C MET A 215 -4.36 -1.35 3.11
N GLN A 216 -4.96 -2.54 3.04
CA GLN A 216 -5.08 -3.27 1.78
C GLN A 216 -5.88 -2.55 0.70
N TYR A 217 -6.77 -1.61 1.06
CA TYR A 217 -7.48 -0.79 0.08
C TYR A 217 -6.52 -0.10 -0.87
N ILE A 218 -5.62 0.71 -0.34
CA ILE A 218 -4.69 1.50 -1.15
C ILE A 218 -3.50 0.67 -1.66
N GLU A 219 -3.02 -0.30 -0.88
CA GLU A 219 -1.93 -1.21 -1.26
C GLU A 219 -2.27 -2.03 -2.51
N LYS A 220 -3.47 -2.64 -2.54
CA LYS A 220 -3.95 -3.40 -3.72
C LYS A 220 -4.12 -2.49 -4.92
N LYS A 221 -4.72 -1.32 -4.73
CA LYS A 221 -4.93 -0.33 -5.79
C LYS A 221 -3.61 0.08 -6.43
N VAL A 222 -2.60 0.42 -5.63
CA VAL A 222 -1.26 0.78 -6.11
C VAL A 222 -0.57 -0.40 -6.79
N LYS A 223 -0.60 -1.59 -6.18
CA LYS A 223 -0.01 -2.80 -6.74
C LYS A 223 -0.60 -3.14 -8.10
N ASP A 224 -1.93 -3.22 -8.20
CA ASP A 224 -2.63 -3.60 -9.43
C ASP A 224 -2.37 -2.56 -10.54
N TYR A 225 -2.37 -1.27 -10.20
CA TYR A 225 -2.01 -0.20 -11.11
C TYR A 225 -0.58 -0.36 -11.66
N VAL A 226 0.42 -0.55 -10.78
CA VAL A 226 1.83 -0.71 -11.18
C VAL A 226 2.03 -1.98 -12.01
N GLU A 227 1.39 -3.09 -11.66
CA GLU A 227 1.45 -4.34 -12.45
C GLU A 227 0.87 -4.16 -13.87
N GLN A 228 -0.24 -3.44 -14.00
CA GLN A 228 -0.92 -3.26 -15.29
C GLN A 228 -0.26 -2.22 -16.18
N THR A 229 0.17 -1.10 -15.62
CA THR A 229 0.64 0.07 -16.40
C THR A 229 2.15 0.17 -16.49
N LYS A 230 2.89 -0.39 -15.53
CA LYS A 230 4.34 -0.22 -15.29
C LYS A 230 4.75 1.22 -14.98
N ASN A 231 3.79 2.10 -14.70
CA ASN A 231 4.06 3.45 -14.23
C ASN A 231 4.45 3.40 -12.74
N ASN A 232 5.19 4.40 -12.29
CA ASN A 232 5.56 4.52 -10.89
C ASN A 232 4.44 5.19 -10.08
N VAL A 233 4.48 4.93 -8.77
CA VAL A 233 3.62 5.60 -7.79
C VAL A 233 4.49 6.15 -6.67
N TYR A 234 4.41 7.46 -6.44
CA TYR A 234 4.91 8.11 -5.22
C TYR A 234 4.00 7.70 -4.08
N TYR A 235 4.58 7.14 -3.02
CA TYR A 235 3.82 6.55 -1.93
C TYR A 235 4.43 6.97 -0.59
N SER A 236 3.65 7.63 0.28
CA SER A 236 4.05 7.97 1.63
C SER A 236 3.00 7.59 2.65
N VAL A 237 3.45 7.22 3.84
CA VAL A 237 2.59 6.84 4.95
C VAL A 237 3.08 7.49 6.23
N GLU A 238 2.17 8.15 6.94
CA GLU A 238 2.43 8.85 8.19
C GLU A 238 1.47 8.35 9.28
N PRO A 239 1.95 7.61 10.28
CA PRO A 239 1.18 7.28 11.47
C PRO A 239 0.92 8.52 12.34
N TYR A 240 -0.32 8.64 12.83
CA TYR A 240 -0.69 9.70 13.76
C TYR A 240 -0.80 9.17 15.19
N TYR A 241 -0.07 9.80 16.08
CA TYR A 241 -0.10 9.56 17.53
C TYR A 241 -0.50 10.85 18.25
N GLU A 242 -1.34 10.74 19.27
CA GLU A 242 -1.65 11.88 20.11
C GLU A 242 -0.66 11.93 21.29
N GLY A 243 0.09 13.02 21.39
CA GLY A 243 1.09 13.18 22.43
C GLY A 243 2.10 12.00 22.52
N ASN A 244 2.17 11.35 23.67
CA ASN A 244 3.12 10.27 23.94
C ASN A 244 2.55 8.86 23.71
N GLU A 245 1.47 8.72 22.94
CA GLU A 245 0.91 7.41 22.61
C GLU A 245 1.92 6.54 21.85
N LEU A 246 1.94 5.24 22.17
CA LEU A 246 2.85 4.28 21.53
C LEU A 246 2.21 3.53 20.35
N VAL A 247 0.89 3.60 20.24
CA VAL A 247 0.12 2.99 19.14
C VAL A 247 -0.53 4.12 18.35
N PRO A 248 -0.41 4.15 17.00
CA PRO A 248 -1.05 5.22 16.22
C PRO A 248 -2.56 5.05 16.21
N ARG A 249 -3.30 6.16 16.24
CA ARG A 249 -4.76 6.17 16.13
C ARG A 249 -5.24 5.90 14.70
N TYR A 250 -4.45 6.33 13.74
CA TYR A 250 -4.66 6.09 12.30
C TYR A 250 -3.34 6.30 11.55
N VAL A 251 -3.34 5.96 10.27
CA VAL A 251 -2.26 6.32 9.36
C VAL A 251 -2.82 7.13 8.18
N ILE A 252 -2.07 8.11 7.70
CA ILE A 252 -2.37 8.84 6.47
C ILE A 252 -1.49 8.28 5.36
N VAL A 253 -2.12 7.84 4.29
CA VAL A 253 -1.44 7.36 3.09
C VAL A 253 -1.66 8.34 1.96
N ASN A 254 -0.58 8.78 1.32
CA ASN A 254 -0.62 9.53 0.08
C ASN A 254 -0.07 8.65 -1.04
N ALA A 255 -0.81 8.51 -2.13
CA ALA A 255 -0.40 7.76 -3.31
C ALA A 255 -0.70 8.57 -4.58
N LYS A 256 0.34 8.83 -5.40
CA LYS A 256 0.22 9.57 -6.65
C LYS A 256 1.05 8.91 -7.75
N SER A 257 0.42 8.57 -8.88
CA SER A 257 1.13 8.02 -10.03
C SER A 257 1.70 9.10 -10.94
N ASP A 258 2.74 8.75 -11.71
CA ASP A 258 3.39 9.64 -12.70
C ASP A 258 2.39 10.30 -13.67
N ASP A 259 1.27 9.63 -13.97
CA ASP A 259 0.23 10.10 -14.90
C ASP A 259 -1.04 10.64 -14.22
N GLY A 260 -1.05 10.64 -12.87
CA GLY A 260 -2.16 11.14 -12.07
C GLY A 260 -3.40 10.25 -12.04
N VAL A 261 -3.34 9.01 -12.54
CA VAL A 261 -4.47 8.05 -12.45
C VAL A 261 -4.71 7.61 -11.02
N ILE A 262 -3.64 7.33 -10.26
CA ILE A 262 -3.67 7.27 -8.81
C ILE A 262 -3.36 8.67 -8.29
N ASN A 263 -4.26 9.25 -7.49
CA ASN A 263 -4.06 10.54 -6.84
C ASN A 263 -4.96 10.60 -5.61
N GLU A 264 -4.56 9.92 -4.52
CA GLU A 264 -5.40 9.78 -3.33
C GLU A 264 -4.63 10.00 -2.04
N LYS A 265 -5.30 10.70 -1.11
CA LYS A 265 -4.97 10.79 0.30
C LYS A 265 -6.00 9.97 1.08
N VAL A 266 -5.52 8.97 1.81
CA VAL A 266 -6.37 7.99 2.52
C VAL A 266 -6.02 7.98 4.00
N LYS A 267 -7.03 8.11 4.86
CA LYS A 267 -6.93 7.86 6.30
C LYS A 267 -7.33 6.42 6.58
N VAL A 268 -6.48 5.66 7.24
CA VAL A 268 -6.76 4.29 7.66
C VAL A 268 -6.79 4.23 9.18
N PHE A 269 -7.95 3.91 9.73
CA PHE A 269 -8.20 3.89 11.17
C PHE A 269 -7.57 2.66 11.84
N ASN A 270 -6.98 2.87 13.01
CA ASN A 270 -6.40 1.77 13.81
C ASN A 270 -7.34 1.38 14.96
N ASN A 271 -8.47 0.81 14.62
CA ASN A 271 -9.53 0.40 15.53
C ASN A 271 -9.88 -1.08 15.33
N ALA A 272 -10.72 -1.62 16.19
CA ALA A 272 -11.29 -2.96 16.04
C ALA A 272 -12.73 -3.02 16.57
N SER A 273 -13.63 -3.63 15.78
CA SER A 273 -15.05 -3.80 16.12
C SER A 273 -15.24 -4.50 17.46
N GLY A 274 -15.97 -3.88 18.37
CA GLY A 274 -16.28 -4.42 19.69
C GLY A 274 -15.13 -4.39 20.70
N TYR A 275 -14.06 -3.61 20.43
CA TYR A 275 -12.92 -3.43 21.33
C TYR A 275 -12.58 -1.96 21.52
N GLU A 276 -11.97 -1.66 22.65
CA GLU A 276 -11.40 -0.37 22.99
C GLU A 276 -9.88 -0.53 23.14
N ILE A 277 -9.12 0.39 22.54
CA ILE A 277 -7.65 0.37 22.52
C ILE A 277 -7.14 1.50 23.41
N ASN A 278 -6.25 1.18 24.32
CA ASN A 278 -5.42 2.17 25.01
C ASN A 278 -4.21 2.48 24.12
N TYR A 279 -4.26 3.55 23.36
CA TYR A 279 -3.20 3.95 22.45
C TYR A 279 -1.90 4.34 23.17
N SER A 280 -1.96 4.66 24.49
CA SER A 280 -0.79 5.01 25.27
C SER A 280 0.19 3.85 25.42
N ASP A 281 -0.29 2.60 25.50
CA ASP A 281 0.54 1.42 25.77
C ASP A 281 0.24 0.20 24.89
N GLY A 282 -0.85 0.23 24.11
CA GLY A 282 -1.26 -0.87 23.25
C GLY A 282 -2.09 -1.95 23.95
N SER A 283 -2.46 -1.78 25.23
CA SER A 283 -3.44 -2.65 25.86
C SER A 283 -4.84 -2.44 25.27
N PHE A 284 -5.70 -3.43 25.36
CA PHE A 284 -7.07 -3.32 24.84
C PHE A 284 -8.06 -4.11 25.68
N THR A 285 -9.33 -3.73 25.62
CA THR A 285 -10.44 -4.38 26.32
C THR A 285 -11.59 -4.64 25.36
N LYS A 286 -12.35 -5.70 25.62
CA LYS A 286 -13.58 -5.95 24.89
C LYS A 286 -14.71 -5.05 25.44
N LYS A 287 -15.45 -4.39 24.54
CA LYS A 287 -16.66 -3.60 24.86
C LYS A 287 -17.83 -4.49 25.20
#